data_1779c0ada7843f7cfc97bf5a0a04f92e
#
_entry.id   1779c0ada7843f7cfc97bf5a0a04f92e
#
_cell.length_a   1.000
_cell.length_b   1.000
_cell.length_c   1.000
_cell.angle_alpha   90.00
_cell.angle_beta   90.00
_cell.angle_gamma   90.00
#
_symmetry.space_group_name_H-M   'P 1'
#
loop_
_entity.id
_entity.type
_entity.pdbx_description
1 polymer ?
#
loop_
_entity_poly.entity_id
_entity_poly.type
_entity_poly.pdbx_seq_one_letter_code
_entity_poly.pdbx_strand_id
1 'polypeptide(L)'
;MIRPWEANPSAEFRRRLGKSAGELGTTNSSPSCPDIWELDNGDFAVVGRDLTAAYAGRLPDDVSVAPDERIVVIPRTTLVAARSDIPHA
;
A
#
# COMPACT_ATOMS: atom_id res chain seq x y z
N MET A 1 -0.35 24.94 5.00
CA MET A 1 0.96 24.43 5.40
C MET A 1 1.46 23.42 4.37
N ILE A 2 2.69 23.58 3.93
CA ILE A 2 3.29 22.66 2.98
C ILE A 2 3.82 21.44 3.75
N ARG A 3 3.41 20.25 3.35
CA ARG A 3 3.93 19.01 3.92
C ARG A 3 5.33 18.74 3.37
N PRO A 4 6.24 18.15 4.17
CA PRO A 4 7.58 17.80 3.69
C PRO A 4 7.55 16.79 2.54
N TRP A 5 6.50 15.98 2.46
CA TRP A 5 6.27 15.04 1.38
C TRP A 5 4.83 15.13 0.92
N GLU A 6 4.62 15.09 -0.39
CA GLU A 6 3.30 15.06 -1.02
C GLU A 6 3.26 13.94 -2.05
N ALA A 7 2.14 13.22 -2.07
CA ALA A 7 1.92 12.24 -3.12
C ALA A 7 1.70 12.95 -4.46
N ASN A 8 2.29 12.39 -5.54
CA ASN A 8 2.11 12.92 -6.88
C ASN A 8 1.04 12.10 -7.61
N PRO A 9 -0.17 12.64 -7.81
CA PRO A 9 -1.24 11.88 -8.44
C PRO A 9 -0.98 11.58 -9.93
N SER A 10 0.02 12.21 -10.53
CA SER A 10 0.41 11.94 -11.92
C SER A 10 1.40 10.80 -12.06
N ALA A 11 1.96 10.28 -10.96
CA ALA A 11 2.87 9.14 -11.00
C ALA A 11 2.12 7.90 -11.48
N GLU A 12 2.80 7.09 -12.30
CA GLU A 12 2.18 5.91 -12.91
C GLU A 12 2.77 4.62 -12.33
N PHE A 13 2.02 3.55 -12.41
CA PHE A 13 2.43 2.23 -11.95
C PHE A 13 3.54 1.72 -12.86
N ARG A 14 4.69 1.41 -12.27
CA ARG A 14 5.88 0.99 -13.00
C ARG A 14 6.11 -0.51 -12.93
N ARG A 15 6.13 -1.09 -11.73
CA ARG A 15 6.32 -2.53 -11.56
C ARG A 15 5.69 -3.01 -10.27
N ARG A 16 5.18 -4.23 -10.28
CA ARG A 16 4.68 -4.89 -9.08
C ARG A 16 5.85 -5.36 -8.23
N LEU A 17 5.72 -5.21 -6.91
CA LEU A 17 6.63 -5.82 -5.96
C LEU A 17 6.05 -7.15 -5.50
N GLY A 18 6.88 -8.20 -5.55
CA GLY A 18 6.43 -9.52 -5.14
C GLY A 18 5.51 -10.17 -6.15
N LYS A 19 4.47 -10.82 -5.63
CA LYS A 19 3.54 -11.60 -6.43
C LYS A 19 2.15 -11.01 -6.39
N SER A 20 1.38 -11.28 -7.46
CA SER A 20 -0.01 -10.83 -7.51
C SER A 20 -0.87 -11.56 -6.47
N ALA A 21 -2.03 -11.01 -6.18
CA ALA A 21 -2.97 -11.61 -5.24
C ALA A 21 -3.41 -13.00 -5.71
N GLY A 22 -3.57 -13.18 -7.02
CA GLY A 22 -3.92 -14.49 -7.57
C GLY A 22 -2.84 -15.52 -7.33
N GLU A 23 -1.57 -15.16 -7.51
CA GLU A 23 -0.44 -16.05 -7.26
C GLU A 23 -0.28 -16.42 -5.79
N LEU A 24 -0.61 -15.50 -4.88
CA LEU A 24 -0.50 -15.73 -3.44
C LEU A 24 -1.75 -16.40 -2.85
N GLY A 25 -2.80 -16.57 -3.64
CA GLY A 25 -4.03 -17.18 -3.15
C GLY A 25 -4.84 -16.28 -2.20
N THR A 26 -4.61 -14.98 -2.22
CA THR A 26 -5.33 -14.03 -1.36
C THR A 26 -6.61 -13.51 -1.97
N THR A 27 -6.94 -13.99 -3.16
CA THR A 27 -8.19 -13.67 -3.85
C THR A 27 -8.60 -14.82 -4.75
N ASN A 28 -9.89 -14.93 -5.02
CA ASN A 28 -10.47 -15.88 -5.97
C ASN A 28 -10.86 -15.23 -7.29
N SER A 29 -10.70 -13.92 -7.41
CA SER A 29 -11.17 -13.20 -8.58
C SER A 29 -10.06 -12.40 -9.24
N SER A 30 -10.29 -12.00 -10.49
CA SER A 30 -9.34 -11.22 -11.29
C SER A 30 -10.14 -10.13 -12.02
N PRO A 31 -9.68 -8.86 -12.04
CA PRO A 31 -8.51 -8.33 -11.36
C PRO A 31 -8.71 -8.30 -9.84
N SER A 32 -7.65 -8.21 -9.10
CA SER A 32 -7.74 -8.46 -7.67
C SER A 32 -6.71 -7.70 -6.87
N CYS A 33 -6.96 -7.61 -5.58
CA CYS A 33 -6.07 -7.06 -4.57
C CYS A 33 -5.97 -8.04 -3.41
N PRO A 34 -4.94 -7.96 -2.55
CA PRO A 34 -4.02 -6.86 -2.34
C PRO A 34 -2.83 -6.84 -3.31
N ASP A 35 -2.15 -5.69 -3.37
CA ASP A 35 -1.02 -5.53 -4.27
C ASP A 35 -0.11 -4.40 -3.80
N ILE A 36 1.17 -4.46 -4.17
CA ILE A 36 2.14 -3.40 -3.91
C ILE A 36 2.87 -3.08 -5.22
N TRP A 37 2.90 -1.80 -5.57
CA TRP A 37 3.50 -1.35 -6.81
C TRP A 37 4.48 -0.21 -6.58
N GLU A 38 5.60 -0.22 -7.29
CA GLU A 38 6.47 0.94 -7.38
C GLU A 38 5.95 1.86 -8.47
N LEU A 39 5.89 3.15 -8.16
CA LEU A 39 5.50 4.19 -9.10
C LEU A 39 6.74 4.73 -9.82
N ASP A 40 6.52 5.40 -10.95
CA ASP A 40 7.61 5.91 -11.76
C ASP A 40 8.38 7.08 -11.12
N ASN A 41 7.86 7.65 -10.03
CA ASN A 41 8.55 8.68 -9.25
C ASN A 41 9.33 8.11 -8.05
N GLY A 42 9.35 6.79 -7.88
CA GLY A 42 10.04 6.14 -6.77
C GLY A 42 9.22 5.92 -5.53
N ASP A 43 8.00 6.44 -5.45
CA ASP A 43 7.09 6.16 -4.36
C ASP A 43 6.37 4.83 -4.59
N PHE A 44 5.55 4.41 -3.63
CA PHE A 44 4.88 3.11 -3.69
C PHE A 44 3.39 3.27 -3.50
N ALA A 45 2.62 2.48 -4.27
CA ALA A 45 1.18 2.38 -4.12
C ALA A 45 0.84 1.02 -3.53
N VAL A 46 -0.04 1.01 -2.54
CA VAL A 46 -0.49 -0.20 -1.87
C VAL A 46 -2.01 -0.30 -2.03
N VAL A 47 -2.48 -1.44 -2.54
CA VAL A 47 -3.90 -1.73 -2.64
C VAL A 47 -4.23 -2.78 -1.60
N GLY A 48 -5.17 -2.47 -0.72
CA GLY A 48 -5.60 -3.38 0.34
C GLY A 48 -6.97 -3.01 0.84
N ARG A 49 -7.32 -3.47 2.03
CA ARG A 49 -8.61 -3.17 2.63
C ARG A 49 -8.55 -1.86 3.39
N ASP A 50 -9.47 -0.96 3.12
CA ASP A 50 -9.59 0.31 3.85
C ASP A 50 -10.25 0.04 5.20
N LEU A 51 -9.45 0.08 6.26
CA LEU A 51 -9.94 -0.10 7.63
C LEU A 51 -9.80 1.16 8.47
N THR A 52 -9.77 2.32 7.82
CA THR A 52 -9.61 3.60 8.50
C THR A 52 -10.66 3.79 9.60
N ALA A 53 -11.92 3.55 9.28
CA ALA A 53 -13.01 3.72 10.25
C ALA A 53 -12.90 2.73 11.42
N ALA A 54 -12.48 1.49 11.13
CA ALA A 54 -12.37 0.46 12.15
C ALA A 54 -11.27 0.77 13.18
N TYR A 55 -10.21 1.46 12.75
CA TYR A 55 -9.07 1.75 13.61
C TYR A 55 -9.06 3.18 14.17
N ALA A 56 -10.03 4.02 13.82
CA ALA A 56 -10.02 5.44 14.17
C ALA A 56 -9.84 5.69 15.68
N GLY A 57 -10.42 4.85 16.53
CA GLY A 57 -10.31 4.97 17.99
C GLY A 57 -9.21 4.14 18.62
N ARG A 58 -8.36 3.49 17.84
CA ARG A 58 -7.37 2.52 18.34
C ARG A 58 -5.95 2.80 17.83
N LEU A 59 -5.70 4.00 17.35
CA LEU A 59 -4.38 4.36 16.84
C LEU A 59 -3.38 4.51 17.98
N PRO A 60 -2.08 4.18 17.74
CA PRO A 60 -1.02 4.53 18.69
C PRO A 60 -1.02 6.04 18.97
N ASP A 61 -0.52 6.44 20.13
CA ASP A 61 -0.61 7.83 20.60
C ASP A 61 0.06 8.84 19.66
N ASP A 62 1.10 8.43 18.95
CA ASP A 62 1.87 9.29 18.05
C ASP A 62 1.46 9.17 16.58
N VAL A 63 0.34 8.51 16.31
CA VAL A 63 -0.15 8.30 14.94
C VAL A 63 -1.50 8.98 14.76
N SER A 64 -1.60 9.77 13.70
CA SER A 64 -2.86 10.37 13.29
C SER A 64 -3.05 10.20 11.79
N VAL A 65 -4.31 10.24 11.35
CA VAL A 65 -4.68 10.07 9.94
C VAL A 65 -5.34 11.37 9.49
N ALA A 66 -4.71 12.02 8.50
CA ALA A 66 -5.25 13.24 7.91
C ALA A 66 -6.48 12.91 7.04
N PRO A 67 -7.31 13.92 6.69
CA PRO A 67 -8.50 13.67 5.89
C PRO A 67 -8.24 13.01 4.53
N ASP A 68 -7.05 13.22 3.96
CA ASP A 68 -6.65 12.63 2.68
C ASP A 68 -5.82 11.36 2.84
N GLU A 69 -5.73 10.83 4.05
CA GLU A 69 -5.01 9.59 4.33
C GLU A 69 -5.97 8.48 4.74
N ARG A 70 -5.54 7.23 4.52
CA ARG A 70 -6.34 6.05 4.89
C ARG A 70 -5.42 4.98 5.47
N ILE A 71 -5.97 4.21 6.40
CA ILE A 71 -5.31 3.02 6.92
C ILE A 71 -5.70 1.85 6.03
N VAL A 72 -4.71 1.27 5.37
CA VAL A 72 -4.91 0.15 4.45
C VAL A 72 -4.23 -1.08 5.05
N VAL A 73 -4.95 -2.19 5.09
CA VAL A 73 -4.44 -3.45 5.64
C VAL A 73 -4.22 -4.44 4.52
N ILE A 74 -3.05 -5.09 4.52
CA ILE A 74 -2.69 -6.14 3.58
C ILE A 74 -2.28 -7.39 4.36
N PRO A 75 -2.41 -8.60 3.76
CA PRO A 75 -1.93 -9.82 4.40
C PRO A 75 -0.41 -9.81 4.55
N ARG A 76 0.09 -10.49 5.57
CA ARG A 76 1.53 -10.64 5.78
C ARG A 76 2.23 -11.21 4.54
N THR A 77 1.60 -12.18 3.86
CA THR A 77 2.19 -12.85 2.70
C THR A 77 2.45 -11.87 1.55
N THR A 78 1.60 -10.87 1.37
CA THR A 78 1.80 -9.84 0.34
C THR A 78 3.09 -9.04 0.61
N LEU A 79 3.28 -8.61 1.84
CA LEU A 79 4.47 -7.83 2.19
C LEU A 79 5.73 -8.69 2.15
N VAL A 80 5.67 -9.92 2.67
CA VAL A 80 6.82 -10.83 2.67
C VAL A 80 7.26 -11.15 1.24
N ALA A 81 6.31 -11.39 0.34
CA ALA A 81 6.63 -11.68 -1.06
C ALA A 81 7.31 -10.49 -1.76
N ALA A 82 7.02 -9.26 -1.32
CA ALA A 82 7.61 -8.06 -1.89
C ALA A 82 9.04 -7.80 -1.41
N ARG A 83 9.47 -8.45 -0.35
CA ARG A 83 10.72 -8.12 0.37
C ARG A 83 11.94 -8.02 -0.53
N SER A 84 12.16 -9.00 -1.41
CA SER A 84 13.34 -9.01 -2.28
C SER A 84 13.28 -7.98 -3.41
N ASP A 85 12.11 -7.41 -3.66
CA ASP A 85 11.90 -6.41 -4.71
C ASP A 85 11.98 -4.99 -4.20
N ILE A 86 12.06 -4.80 -2.88
CA ILE A 86 12.15 -3.46 -2.29
C ILE A 86 13.55 -2.91 -2.58
N PRO A 87 13.64 -1.71 -3.18
CA PRO A 87 14.94 -1.11 -3.48
C PRO A 87 15.76 -0.86 -2.21
N HIS A 88 17.08 -0.93 -2.34
CA HIS A 88 17.98 -0.69 -1.21
C HIS A 88 18.06 0.78 -0.83
N ALA A 89 17.86 1.69 -1.76
CA ALA A 89 17.96 3.14 -1.49
C ALA A 89 17.04 3.93 -2.39
#